data_6053cb9e087ff9fb5f6fe9df4fadc302
#
_entry.id   6053cb9e087ff9fb5f6fe9df4fadc302
#
_cell.length_a   1.000
_cell.length_b   1.000
_cell.length_c   1.000
_cell.angle_alpha   90.00
_cell.angle_beta   90.00
_cell.angle_gamma   90.00
#
_symmetry.space_group_name_H-M   'P 1'
#
loop_
_entity.id
_entity.type
_entity.pdbx_description
1 polymer ?
#
loop_
_entity_poly.entity_id
_entity_poly.type
_entity_poly.pdbx_seq_one_letter_code
_entity_poly.pdbx_strand_id
1 'polypeptide(L)'
;VSLGYAAYENIEYVLYALKEPSFEIATIRAYTAVPMHALCGIMMGFLITQSIFEKKYNYINLLLALLIPVGIHGLYNFSLSSSIISSEISYLILIIFTIRALILFKNMRKTQNESNKVVKKYYTISINKFISASTNVLLIMLLFTYIINIML
;
A
#
# COMPACT_ATOMS: atom_id res chain seq x y z
N VAL A 1 -4.31 2.04 -5.28
CA VAL A 1 -4.25 3.30 -4.52
C VAL A 1 -3.01 3.34 -3.64
N SER A 2 -2.81 2.39 -2.72
CA SER A 2 -1.72 2.41 -1.73
C SER A 2 -0.31 2.44 -2.34
N LEU A 3 -0.02 1.58 -3.32
CA LEU A 3 1.27 1.59 -4.03
C LEU A 3 1.48 2.84 -4.89
N GLY A 4 0.39 3.43 -5.42
CA GLY A 4 0.48 4.71 -6.13
C GLY A 4 0.88 5.84 -5.20
N TYR A 5 0.37 5.84 -3.96
CA TYR A 5 0.77 6.80 -2.94
C TYR A 5 2.23 6.57 -2.50
N ALA A 6 2.67 5.31 -2.37
CA ALA A 6 4.07 4.99 -2.10
C ALA A 6 5.02 5.54 -3.19
N ALA A 7 4.61 5.45 -4.46
CA ALA A 7 5.39 6.00 -5.56
C ALA A 7 5.50 7.53 -5.48
N TYR A 8 4.38 8.22 -5.21
CA TYR A 8 4.36 9.67 -5.01
C TYR A 8 5.27 10.09 -3.84
N GLU A 9 5.11 9.45 -2.69
CA GLU A 9 5.90 9.75 -1.50
C GLU A 9 7.40 9.46 -1.73
N ASN A 10 7.76 8.40 -2.48
CA ASN A 10 9.14 8.12 -2.84
C ASN A 10 9.75 9.22 -3.71
N ILE A 11 9.01 9.77 -4.66
CA ILE A 11 9.45 10.92 -5.46
C ILE A 11 9.75 12.10 -4.53
N GLU A 12 8.82 12.40 -3.61
CA GLU A 12 8.98 13.49 -2.66
C GLU A 12 10.24 13.33 -1.79
N TYR A 13 10.42 12.16 -1.18
CA TYR A 13 11.59 11.91 -0.32
C TYR A 13 12.92 11.86 -1.07
N VAL A 14 12.95 11.32 -2.28
CA VAL A 14 14.20 11.13 -3.03
C VAL A 14 14.62 12.41 -3.75
N LEU A 15 13.65 13.18 -4.27
CA LEU A 15 13.96 14.35 -5.10
C LEU A 15 13.91 15.67 -4.32
N TYR A 16 12.96 15.81 -3.38
CA TYR A 16 12.67 17.10 -2.74
C TYR A 16 13.15 17.24 -1.29
N ALA A 17 13.21 16.13 -0.55
CA ALA A 17 13.62 16.18 0.86
C ALA A 17 15.13 16.34 1.05
N LEU A 18 15.92 16.11 0.03
CA LEU A 18 17.37 16.18 0.03
C LEU A 18 17.85 17.23 -0.97
N LYS A 19 18.94 17.91 -0.62
CA LYS A 19 19.59 18.85 -1.53
C LYS A 19 20.12 18.17 -2.80
N GLU A 20 20.35 16.85 -2.74
CA GLU A 20 20.76 16.01 -3.86
C GLU A 20 19.98 14.69 -3.86
N PRO A 21 19.58 14.15 -5.03
CA PRO A 21 18.93 12.86 -5.14
C PRO A 21 19.79 11.74 -4.55
N SER A 22 19.23 10.94 -3.65
CA SER A 22 19.95 9.85 -2.99
C SER A 22 19.42 8.49 -3.45
N PHE A 23 20.25 7.76 -4.17
CA PHE A 23 19.97 6.38 -4.54
C PHE A 23 19.89 5.46 -3.31
N GLU A 24 20.65 5.77 -2.26
CA GLU A 24 20.61 5.03 -1.00
C GLU A 24 19.26 5.13 -0.35
N ILE A 25 18.69 6.32 -0.24
CA ILE A 25 17.34 6.54 0.32
C ILE A 25 16.29 5.84 -0.54
N ALA A 26 16.39 5.92 -1.88
CA ALA A 26 15.47 5.22 -2.76
C ALA A 26 15.51 3.70 -2.51
N THR A 27 16.71 3.14 -2.32
CA THR A 27 16.91 1.72 -2.06
C THR A 27 16.32 1.31 -0.70
N ILE A 28 16.63 2.04 0.36
CA ILE A 28 16.09 1.76 1.70
C ILE A 28 14.57 1.80 1.66
N ARG A 29 13.98 2.83 1.05
CA ARG A 29 12.52 3.00 0.96
C ARG A 29 11.84 1.90 0.12
N ALA A 30 12.52 1.39 -0.91
CA ALA A 30 12.00 0.26 -1.70
C ALA A 30 11.80 -1.00 -0.85
N TYR A 31 12.65 -1.24 0.16
CA TYR A 31 12.56 -2.39 1.04
C TYR A 31 11.79 -2.14 2.34
N THR A 32 11.46 -0.91 2.66
CA THR A 32 10.78 -0.55 3.92
C THR A 32 9.46 0.16 3.68
N ALA A 33 9.46 1.37 3.16
CA ALA A 33 8.27 2.19 2.98
C ALA A 33 7.31 1.60 1.94
N VAL A 34 7.81 1.12 0.79
CA VAL A 34 6.95 0.52 -0.25
C VAL A 34 6.22 -0.72 0.25
N PRO A 35 6.88 -1.70 0.90
CA PRO A 35 6.18 -2.81 1.57
C PRO A 35 5.17 -2.33 2.62
N MET A 36 5.49 -1.33 3.44
CA MET A 36 4.56 -0.79 4.42
C MET A 36 3.26 -0.29 3.77
N HIS A 37 3.35 0.46 2.68
CA HIS A 37 2.17 0.89 1.92
C HIS A 37 1.38 -0.30 1.35
N ALA A 38 2.06 -1.32 0.83
CA ALA A 38 1.39 -2.54 0.34
C ALA A 38 0.61 -3.23 1.47
N LEU A 39 1.19 -3.35 2.66
CA LEU A 39 0.55 -3.92 3.84
C LEU A 39 -0.69 -3.13 4.27
N CYS A 40 -0.61 -1.80 4.30
CA CYS A 40 -1.74 -0.93 4.55
C CYS A 40 -2.87 -1.16 3.54
N GLY A 41 -2.53 -1.30 2.25
CA GLY A 41 -3.48 -1.59 1.18
C GLY A 41 -4.18 -2.94 1.35
N ILE A 42 -3.44 -3.99 1.74
CA ILE A 42 -4.01 -5.32 2.00
C ILE A 42 -5.00 -5.28 3.17
N MET A 43 -4.64 -4.62 4.29
CA MET A 43 -5.51 -4.51 5.45
C MET A 43 -6.77 -3.70 5.15
N MET A 44 -6.63 -2.57 4.46
CA MET A 44 -7.76 -1.76 4.01
C MET A 44 -8.70 -2.58 3.11
N GLY A 45 -8.15 -3.23 2.08
CA GLY A 45 -8.92 -4.05 1.15
C GLY A 45 -9.67 -5.19 1.84
N PHE A 46 -9.04 -5.86 2.80
CA PHE A 46 -9.67 -6.92 3.59
C PHE A 46 -10.88 -6.39 4.37
N LEU A 47 -10.74 -5.30 5.12
CA LEU A 47 -11.80 -4.74 5.95
C LEU A 47 -12.96 -4.16 5.11
N ILE A 48 -12.66 -3.54 3.96
CA ILE A 48 -13.67 -3.08 3.02
C ILE A 48 -14.46 -4.28 2.46
N THR A 49 -13.75 -5.35 2.09
CA THR A 49 -14.39 -6.57 1.57
C THR A 49 -15.32 -7.19 2.61
N GLN A 50 -14.88 -7.31 3.87
CA GLN A 50 -15.74 -7.77 4.95
C GLN A 50 -16.97 -6.88 5.14
N SER A 51 -16.80 -5.57 5.08
CA SER A 51 -17.90 -4.62 5.23
C SER A 51 -18.97 -4.79 4.14
N ILE A 52 -18.55 -5.04 2.90
CA ILE A 52 -19.46 -5.14 1.75
C ILE A 52 -20.17 -6.50 1.70
N PHE A 53 -19.44 -7.60 1.94
CA PHE A 53 -19.95 -8.95 1.68
C PHE A 53 -20.53 -9.64 2.92
N GLU A 54 -20.00 -9.39 4.11
CA GLU A 54 -20.46 -10.07 5.33
C GLU A 54 -21.63 -9.35 6.03
N LYS A 55 -21.97 -8.14 5.66
CA LYS A 55 -23.09 -7.32 6.17
C LYS A 55 -23.14 -7.11 7.70
N LYS A 56 -22.29 -7.80 8.44
CA LYS A 56 -22.29 -7.87 9.89
C LYS A 56 -21.31 -6.86 10.48
N TYR A 57 -21.46 -5.66 10.66
CA TYR A 57 -20.54 -4.60 11.17
C TYR A 57 -20.06 -3.66 10.07
N ASN A 58 -20.97 -3.32 9.17
CA ASN A 58 -20.66 -2.58 7.94
C ASN A 58 -19.88 -1.28 8.19
N TYR A 59 -20.37 -0.43 9.10
CA TYR A 59 -19.75 0.87 9.38
C TYR A 59 -18.46 0.76 10.21
N ILE A 60 -18.40 -0.19 11.13
CA ILE A 60 -17.22 -0.39 11.97
C ILE A 60 -16.06 -0.87 11.11
N ASN A 61 -16.28 -1.83 10.22
CA ASN A 61 -15.23 -2.31 9.32
C ASN A 61 -14.76 -1.23 8.34
N LEU A 62 -15.65 -0.37 7.86
CA LEU A 62 -15.26 0.77 7.04
C LEU A 62 -14.42 1.80 7.81
N LEU A 63 -14.80 2.08 9.05
CA LEU A 63 -14.02 2.96 9.91
C LEU A 63 -12.64 2.37 10.22
N LEU A 64 -12.58 1.09 10.56
CA LEU A 64 -11.33 0.37 10.81
C LEU A 64 -10.46 0.25 9.55
N ALA A 65 -11.07 0.16 8.36
CA ALA A 65 -10.35 0.16 7.10
C ALA A 65 -9.55 1.45 6.86
N LEU A 66 -10.00 2.55 7.46
CA LEU A 66 -9.27 3.82 7.44
C LEU A 66 -8.31 3.94 8.63
N LEU A 67 -8.82 3.73 9.85
CA LEU A 67 -8.07 4.01 11.08
C LEU A 67 -6.86 3.09 11.27
N ILE A 68 -6.97 1.80 10.93
CA ILE A 68 -5.88 0.84 11.12
C ILE A 68 -4.69 1.18 10.20
N PRO A 69 -4.83 1.34 8.88
CA PRO A 69 -3.72 1.73 8.03
C PRO A 69 -3.10 3.08 8.40
N VAL A 70 -3.92 4.07 8.74
CA VAL A 70 -3.44 5.39 9.20
C VAL A 70 -2.64 5.28 10.48
N GLY A 71 -3.14 4.52 11.47
CA GLY A 71 -2.44 4.31 12.73
C GLY A 71 -1.11 3.57 12.57
N ILE A 72 -1.09 2.51 11.74
CA ILE A 72 0.12 1.73 11.47
C ILE A 72 1.16 2.57 10.73
N HIS A 73 0.75 3.25 9.68
CA HIS A 73 1.63 4.10 8.88
C HIS A 73 2.17 5.27 9.72
N GLY A 74 1.31 5.90 10.52
CA GLY A 74 1.71 6.96 11.44
C GLY A 74 2.71 6.48 12.50
N LEU A 75 2.47 5.30 13.09
CA LEU A 75 3.37 4.70 14.08
C LEU A 75 4.73 4.34 13.46
N TYR A 76 4.74 3.81 12.24
CA TYR A 76 5.95 3.54 11.50
C TYR A 76 6.76 4.82 11.24
N ASN A 77 6.13 5.86 10.70
CA ASN A 77 6.81 7.14 10.45
C ASN A 77 7.28 7.81 11.75
N PHE A 78 6.48 7.75 12.80
CA PHE A 78 6.85 8.27 14.11
C PHE A 78 8.08 7.56 14.67
N SER A 79 8.17 6.24 14.56
CA SER A 79 9.33 5.49 15.02
C SER A 79 10.61 5.82 14.24
N LEU A 80 10.50 6.20 12.97
CA LEU A 80 11.66 6.62 12.16
C LEU A 80 12.14 8.05 12.49
N SER A 81 11.20 8.95 12.84
CA SER A 81 11.50 10.37 13.07
C SER A 81 11.71 10.72 14.55
N SER A 82 11.33 9.85 15.46
CA SER A 82 11.40 10.10 16.90
C SER A 82 12.82 9.93 17.43
N SER A 83 13.27 10.90 18.25
CA SER A 83 14.49 10.75 19.03
C SER A 83 14.31 9.93 20.32
N ILE A 84 13.05 9.66 20.70
CA ILE A 84 12.70 8.94 21.94
C ILE A 84 12.65 7.42 21.69
N ILE A 85 12.27 7.03 20.49
CA ILE A 85 12.06 5.64 20.11
C ILE A 85 13.20 5.21 19.17
N SER A 86 13.80 4.06 19.42
CA SER A 86 14.81 3.50 18.51
C SER A 86 14.21 3.22 17.13
N SER A 87 14.91 3.62 16.07
CA SER A 87 14.52 3.34 14.69
C SER A 87 14.37 1.85 14.38
N GLU A 88 14.98 0.98 15.18
CA GLU A 88 14.84 -0.48 15.08
C GLU A 88 13.39 -0.95 15.30
N ILE A 89 12.61 -0.19 16.05
CA ILE A 89 11.18 -0.47 16.27
C ILE A 89 10.40 -0.40 14.97
N SER A 90 10.79 0.47 14.03
CA SER A 90 10.15 0.53 12.71
C SER A 90 10.27 -0.78 11.93
N TYR A 91 11.41 -1.48 12.04
CA TYR A 91 11.59 -2.79 11.43
C TYR A 91 10.75 -3.87 12.11
N LEU A 92 10.62 -3.83 13.43
CA LEU A 92 9.74 -4.75 14.16
C LEU A 92 8.27 -4.54 13.77
N ILE A 93 7.83 -3.29 13.64
CA ILE A 93 6.50 -2.95 13.14
C ILE A 93 6.31 -3.56 11.74
N LEU A 94 7.24 -3.33 10.84
CA LEU A 94 7.18 -3.84 9.47
C LEU A 94 7.08 -5.37 9.44
N ILE A 95 7.89 -6.07 10.23
CA ILE A 95 7.89 -7.54 10.30
C ILE A 95 6.54 -8.06 10.83
N ILE A 96 6.06 -7.53 11.96
CA ILE A 96 4.79 -7.95 12.57
C ILE A 96 3.64 -7.76 11.58
N PHE A 97 3.56 -6.59 10.94
CA PHE A 97 2.50 -6.31 9.98
C PHE A 97 2.63 -7.13 8.70
N THR A 98 3.85 -7.43 8.25
CA THR A 98 4.07 -8.36 7.13
C THR A 98 3.49 -9.74 7.44
N ILE A 99 3.79 -10.31 8.60
CA ILE A 99 3.24 -11.60 9.01
C ILE A 99 1.71 -11.56 9.06
N ARG A 100 1.12 -10.53 9.65
CA ARG A 100 -0.33 -10.34 9.71
C ARG A 100 -0.96 -10.23 8.33
N ALA A 101 -0.38 -9.43 7.44
CA ALA A 101 -0.88 -9.26 6.08
C ALA A 101 -0.80 -10.55 5.25
N LEU A 102 0.27 -11.34 5.40
CA LEU A 102 0.39 -12.65 4.74
C LEU A 102 -0.69 -13.63 5.20
N ILE A 103 -0.99 -13.64 6.52
CA ILE A 103 -2.09 -14.46 7.07
C ILE A 103 -3.43 -14.02 6.50
N LEU A 104 -3.71 -12.70 6.48
CA LEU A 104 -4.93 -12.15 5.91
C LEU A 104 -5.06 -12.47 4.42
N PHE A 105 -4.00 -12.28 3.67
CA PHE A 105 -3.97 -12.59 2.23
C PHE A 105 -4.25 -14.07 1.95
N LYS A 106 -3.64 -14.97 2.73
CA LYS A 106 -3.91 -16.41 2.63
C LYS A 106 -5.37 -16.75 2.90
N ASN A 107 -5.97 -16.13 3.92
CA ASN A 107 -7.38 -16.33 4.27
C ASN A 107 -8.30 -15.80 3.18
N MET A 108 -8.05 -14.59 2.66
CA MET A 108 -8.80 -14.00 1.55
C MET A 108 -8.77 -14.90 0.31
N ARG A 109 -7.58 -15.41 -0.05
CA ARG A 109 -7.42 -16.30 -1.19
C ARG A 109 -8.19 -17.63 -1.02
N LYS A 110 -8.22 -18.17 0.21
CA LYS A 110 -9.02 -19.36 0.52
C LYS A 110 -10.50 -19.10 0.31
N THR A 111 -11.03 -18.03 0.90
CA THR A 111 -12.45 -17.63 0.75
C THR A 111 -12.81 -17.37 -0.71
N GLN A 112 -11.94 -16.69 -1.46
CA GLN A 112 -12.13 -16.44 -2.89
C GLN A 112 -12.18 -17.73 -3.69
N ASN A 113 -11.32 -18.70 -3.41
CA ASN A 113 -11.32 -19.98 -4.09
C ASN A 113 -12.60 -20.81 -3.81
N GLU A 114 -13.13 -20.70 -2.60
CA GLU A 114 -14.40 -21.34 -2.22
C GLU A 114 -15.58 -20.65 -2.91
N SER A 115 -15.60 -19.33 -3.02
CA SER A 115 -16.66 -18.57 -3.69
C SER A 115 -16.55 -18.63 -5.23
N ASN A 116 -15.35 -18.80 -5.79
CA ASN A 116 -15.15 -18.92 -7.24
C ASN A 116 -15.80 -20.18 -7.85
N LYS A 117 -16.16 -21.18 -7.05
CA LYS A 117 -17.04 -22.27 -7.50
C LYS A 117 -18.44 -21.74 -7.88
N VAL A 118 -18.87 -20.60 -7.31
CA VAL A 118 -20.18 -19.99 -7.53
C VAL A 118 -20.10 -18.81 -8.50
N VAL A 119 -18.99 -18.06 -8.52
CA VAL A 119 -18.87 -16.74 -9.17
C VAL A 119 -18.11 -16.77 -10.51
N LYS A 120 -17.76 -17.95 -11.03
CA LYS A 120 -17.06 -18.10 -12.33
C LYS A 120 -17.74 -17.40 -13.53
N LYS A 121 -18.90 -16.79 -13.31
CA LYS A 121 -19.75 -16.17 -14.35
C LYS A 121 -19.68 -14.63 -14.42
N TYR A 122 -19.12 -13.91 -13.43
CA TYR A 122 -19.37 -12.45 -13.35
C TYR A 122 -18.16 -11.51 -13.38
N TYR A 123 -16.94 -11.95 -13.11
CA TYR A 123 -15.78 -11.04 -13.09
C TYR A 123 -14.50 -11.67 -13.62
N THR A 124 -14.43 -11.89 -14.91
CA THR A 124 -13.14 -11.81 -15.60
C THR A 124 -12.91 -10.34 -15.97
N ILE A 125 -12.44 -9.53 -15.05
CA ILE A 125 -11.66 -8.38 -15.45
C ILE A 125 -10.45 -9.00 -16.14
N SER A 126 -10.42 -8.85 -17.46
CA SER A 126 -9.31 -9.35 -18.29
C SER A 126 -8.04 -8.81 -17.66
N ILE A 127 -7.13 -9.69 -17.24
CA ILE A 127 -5.79 -9.32 -16.71
C ILE A 127 -5.16 -8.27 -17.64
N ASN A 128 -5.40 -8.36 -18.94
CA ASN A 128 -4.95 -7.40 -19.94
C ASN A 128 -5.53 -5.99 -19.74
N LYS A 129 -6.79 -5.84 -19.30
CA LYS A 129 -7.36 -4.52 -18.98
C LYS A 129 -6.76 -3.94 -17.71
N PHE A 130 -6.47 -4.78 -16.72
CA PHE A 130 -5.81 -4.35 -15.49
C PHE A 130 -4.37 -3.91 -15.76
N ILE A 131 -3.61 -4.69 -16.53
CA ILE A 131 -2.23 -4.35 -16.95
C ILE A 131 -2.24 -3.07 -17.79
N SER A 132 -3.14 -2.94 -18.75
CA SER A 132 -3.25 -1.73 -19.58
C SER A 132 -3.59 -0.50 -18.75
N ALA A 133 -4.50 -0.61 -17.78
CA ALA A 133 -4.84 0.52 -16.91
C ALA A 133 -3.66 0.92 -16.01
N SER A 134 -2.93 -0.05 -15.44
CA SER A 134 -1.78 0.22 -14.57
C SER A 134 -0.60 0.79 -15.36
N THR A 135 -0.33 0.32 -16.57
CA THR A 135 0.72 0.90 -17.45
C THR A 135 0.38 2.31 -17.91
N ASN A 136 -0.88 2.62 -18.20
CA ASN A 136 -1.29 3.98 -18.54
C ASN A 136 -1.11 4.96 -17.36
N VAL A 137 -1.46 4.55 -16.14
CA VAL A 137 -1.22 5.36 -14.93
C VAL A 137 0.27 5.61 -14.73
N LEU A 138 1.10 4.59 -14.90
CA LEU A 138 2.56 4.70 -14.77
C LEU A 138 3.15 5.65 -15.82
N LEU A 139 2.68 5.56 -17.07
CA LEU A 139 3.09 6.45 -18.17
C LEU A 139 2.70 7.91 -17.90
N ILE A 140 1.50 8.15 -17.38
CA ILE A 140 1.05 9.51 -17.02
C ILE A 140 1.91 10.06 -15.87
N MET A 141 2.25 9.26 -14.88
CA MET A 141 3.13 9.68 -13.78
C MET A 141 4.55 10.00 -14.27
N LEU A 142 5.11 9.19 -15.18
CA LEU A 142 6.42 9.44 -15.79
C LEU A 142 6.42 10.71 -16.66
N LEU A 143 5.37 10.94 -17.44
CA LEU A 143 5.22 12.17 -18.23
C LEU A 143 5.10 13.39 -17.33
N PHE A 144 4.36 13.28 -16.24
CA PHE A 144 4.18 14.39 -15.28
C PHE A 144 5.51 14.75 -14.59
N THR A 145 6.29 13.75 -14.16
CA THR A 145 7.63 13.97 -13.59
C THR A 145 8.61 14.55 -14.59
N TYR A 146 8.55 14.12 -15.87
CA TYR A 146 9.37 14.66 -16.94
C TYR A 146 9.05 16.12 -17.24
N ILE A 147 7.76 16.49 -17.28
CA ILE A 147 7.32 17.88 -17.50
C ILE A 147 7.77 18.78 -16.34
N ILE A 148 7.64 18.33 -15.10
CA ILE A 148 8.12 19.09 -13.93
C ILE A 148 9.63 19.33 -14.01
N ASN A 149 10.42 18.32 -14.39
CA ASN A 149 11.87 18.47 -14.54
C ASN A 149 12.30 19.42 -15.66
N ILE A 150 11.45 19.66 -16.67
CA ILE A 150 11.74 20.65 -17.73
C ILE A 150 11.36 22.07 -17.29
N MET A 151 10.38 22.19 -16.37
CA MET A 151 9.87 23.49 -15.91
C MET A 151 10.66 24.07 -14.71
N LEU A 152 11.49 23.27 -14.07
CA LEU A 152 12.42 23.69 -12.99
C LEU A 152 13.85 23.85 -13.52
#